data_b8fd5488c9a2b731061f800def94e731
#
_entry.id   b8fd5488c9a2b731061f800def94e731
#
_cell.length_a   1.000
_cell.length_b   1.000
_cell.length_c   1.000
_cell.angle_alpha   90.00
_cell.angle_beta   90.00
_cell.angle_gamma   90.00
#
_symmetry.space_group_name_H-M   'P 1'
#
loop_
_entity.id
_entity.type
_entity.pdbx_description
1 polymer ?
#
loop_
_entity_poly.entity_id
_entity_poly.type
_entity_poly.pdbx_seq_one_letter_code
_entity_poly.pdbx_strand_id
1 'polypeptide(L)'
;MTATGGSPRVTQTGRRRSRRTTARFGAAPSRVTAAIVLAVIGVVFAVPIAALVQFTFRQGTSGALTGAHYAAIVDPVNRATYQPVFDGLGASLVIALITVAIVLLVLLPAQIITALRYPRLRRILEFVCIVPITVPAVVLVVGFVPVYQVVSQVFGSGAWTLAFAVGIIALPFAFRPVAAAITATDMTTLSEAARSLGASWWTVTWRVLLPNLRRGIIAACFLTITVVLGEYTLASFLSRTTFQTGLVLVQQTDPYVAAVFSLGALVFGFVLLVAIGRIGTRRTSKESA
;
A
#
# COMPACT_ATOMS: atom_id res chain seq x y z
N MET A 1 -22.34 -25.62 85.26
CA MET A 1 -21.23 -24.69 84.94
C MET A 1 -21.18 -24.55 83.44
N THR A 2 -21.66 -23.43 82.98
CA THR A 2 -21.91 -23.04 81.59
C THR A 2 -20.71 -22.27 81.06
N ALA A 3 -20.13 -22.71 79.95
CA ALA A 3 -19.11 -21.97 79.25
C ALA A 3 -19.66 -21.59 77.85
N THR A 4 -19.96 -20.31 77.70
CA THR A 4 -20.39 -19.62 76.50
C THR A 4 -19.20 -19.38 75.58
N GLY A 5 -19.16 -20.05 74.43
CA GLY A 5 -18.20 -19.80 73.35
C GLY A 5 -18.64 -18.67 72.46
N GLY A 6 -17.96 -17.51 72.53
CA GLY A 6 -18.18 -16.38 71.64
C GLY A 6 -17.42 -16.59 70.31
N SER A 7 -18.14 -16.59 69.21
CA SER A 7 -17.57 -16.61 67.87
C SER A 7 -17.01 -15.22 67.49
N PRO A 8 -15.84 -15.10 66.91
CA PRO A 8 -15.33 -13.79 66.47
C PRO A 8 -16.07 -13.30 65.25
N ARG A 9 -16.62 -12.12 65.32
CA ARG A 9 -17.18 -11.35 64.19
C ARG A 9 -16.03 -10.99 63.24
N VAL A 10 -16.04 -11.56 62.04
CA VAL A 10 -15.21 -11.17 60.93
C VAL A 10 -15.73 -9.82 60.42
N THR A 11 -15.03 -8.75 60.74
CA THR A 11 -15.23 -7.42 60.18
C THR A 11 -14.84 -7.45 58.72
N GLN A 12 -15.83 -7.46 57.82
CA GLN A 12 -15.61 -7.23 56.40
C GLN A 12 -15.14 -5.78 56.19
N THR A 13 -13.84 -5.60 56.11
CA THR A 13 -13.25 -4.35 55.65
C THR A 13 -13.64 -4.18 54.17
N GLY A 14 -14.58 -3.26 53.92
CA GLY A 14 -15.03 -2.88 52.61
C GLY A 14 -13.85 -2.45 51.70
N ARG A 15 -13.47 -3.33 50.79
CA ARG A 15 -12.59 -3.01 49.69
C ARG A 15 -13.25 -1.95 48.85
N ARG A 16 -12.97 -0.67 49.18
CA ARG A 16 -13.24 0.49 48.31
C ARG A 16 -12.60 0.19 46.95
N ARG A 17 -13.41 -0.29 46.00
CA ARG A 17 -13.07 -0.31 44.60
C ARG A 17 -12.75 1.13 44.20
N SER A 18 -11.46 1.45 44.18
CA SER A 18 -10.93 2.63 43.50
C SER A 18 -11.49 2.58 42.07
N ARG A 19 -12.52 3.34 41.80
CA ARG A 19 -12.90 3.70 40.43
C ARG A 19 -11.71 4.45 39.88
N ARG A 20 -10.83 3.73 39.20
CA ARG A 20 -9.89 4.35 38.27
C ARG A 20 -10.75 5.11 37.26
N THR A 21 -10.94 6.39 37.51
CA THR A 21 -11.32 7.34 36.48
C THR A 21 -10.22 7.26 35.41
N THR A 22 -10.41 6.41 34.41
CA THR A 22 -9.69 6.55 33.16
C THR A 22 -9.98 7.96 32.68
N ALA A 23 -9.03 8.87 32.92
CA ALA A 23 -9.04 10.18 32.31
C ALA A 23 -9.25 9.95 30.81
N ARG A 24 -10.45 10.26 30.32
CA ARG A 24 -10.74 10.34 28.90
C ARG A 24 -9.93 11.51 28.36
N PHE A 25 -8.67 11.27 28.06
CA PHE A 25 -7.87 12.14 27.22
C PHE A 25 -8.51 12.08 25.81
N GLY A 26 -9.08 13.21 25.40
CA GLY A 26 -9.65 13.38 24.08
C GLY A 26 -11.18 13.52 24.16
N ALA A 27 -11.67 14.75 24.35
CA ALA A 27 -13.00 15.08 23.87
C ALA A 27 -13.01 14.75 22.37
N ALA A 28 -13.75 13.72 21.97
CA ALA A 28 -13.95 13.43 20.55
C ALA A 28 -14.45 14.74 19.91
N PRO A 29 -13.88 15.16 18.78
CA PRO A 29 -14.27 16.41 18.14
C PRO A 29 -15.78 16.41 17.91
N SER A 30 -16.41 17.57 18.09
CA SER A 30 -17.85 17.67 17.85
C SER A 30 -18.17 17.19 16.43
N ARG A 31 -19.35 16.64 16.20
CA ARG A 31 -19.76 16.21 14.86
C ARG A 31 -19.62 17.33 13.83
N VAL A 32 -19.86 18.57 14.26
CA VAL A 32 -19.69 19.77 13.42
C VAL A 32 -18.23 20.00 13.06
N THR A 33 -17.33 19.95 14.04
CA THR A 33 -15.89 20.09 13.79
C THR A 33 -15.36 18.98 12.85
N ALA A 34 -15.78 17.74 13.09
CA ALA A 34 -15.41 16.63 12.22
C ALA A 34 -15.95 16.80 10.79
N ALA A 35 -17.20 17.25 10.63
CA ALA A 35 -17.79 17.52 9.32
C ALA A 35 -17.09 18.67 8.60
N ILE A 36 -16.76 19.77 9.28
CA ILE A 36 -16.01 20.89 8.70
C ILE A 36 -14.62 20.42 8.23
N VAL A 37 -13.88 19.69 9.06
CA VAL A 37 -12.55 19.18 8.70
C VAL A 37 -12.63 18.26 7.49
N LEU A 38 -13.59 17.32 7.47
CA LEU A 38 -13.80 16.42 6.35
C LEU A 38 -14.21 17.17 5.07
N ALA A 39 -15.07 18.20 5.18
CA ALA A 39 -15.47 19.01 4.04
C ALA A 39 -14.30 19.80 3.47
N VAL A 40 -13.49 20.44 4.33
CA VAL A 40 -12.29 21.17 3.89
C VAL A 40 -11.30 20.24 3.17
N ILE A 41 -10.99 19.10 3.78
CA ILE A 41 -10.12 18.10 3.16
C ILE A 41 -10.72 17.62 1.84
N GLY A 42 -12.03 17.31 1.83
CA GLY A 42 -12.73 16.87 0.62
C GLY A 42 -12.64 17.89 -0.51
N VAL A 43 -12.85 19.18 -0.24
CA VAL A 43 -12.73 20.25 -1.23
C VAL A 43 -11.29 20.39 -1.73
N VAL A 44 -10.30 20.37 -0.84
CA VAL A 44 -8.87 20.49 -1.20
C VAL A 44 -8.46 19.38 -2.18
N PHE A 45 -8.97 18.16 -2.02
CA PHE A 45 -8.69 17.06 -2.96
C PHE A 45 -9.61 17.06 -4.18
N ALA A 46 -10.86 17.48 -4.05
CA ALA A 46 -11.79 17.50 -5.17
C ALA A 46 -11.47 18.55 -6.23
N VAL A 47 -10.95 19.73 -5.83
CA VAL A 47 -10.64 20.83 -6.75
C VAL A 47 -9.60 20.41 -7.81
N PRO A 48 -8.42 19.84 -7.48
CA PRO A 48 -7.47 19.40 -8.50
C PRO A 48 -8.02 18.29 -9.40
N ILE A 49 -8.82 17.37 -8.86
CA ILE A 49 -9.45 16.30 -9.63
C ILE A 49 -10.48 16.90 -10.63
N ALA A 50 -11.31 17.81 -10.16
CA ALA A 50 -12.27 18.51 -11.02
C ALA A 50 -11.57 19.33 -12.11
N ALA A 51 -10.46 20.00 -11.76
CA ALA A 51 -9.64 20.72 -12.72
C ALA A 51 -9.02 19.79 -13.76
N LEU A 52 -8.52 18.61 -13.35
CA LEU A 52 -8.02 17.59 -14.28
C LEU A 52 -9.13 17.11 -15.22
N VAL A 53 -10.31 16.78 -14.69
CA VAL A 53 -11.47 16.38 -15.51
C VAL A 53 -11.84 17.50 -16.50
N GLN A 54 -11.95 18.72 -16.03
CA GLN A 54 -12.23 19.87 -16.92
C GLN A 54 -11.17 20.01 -18.01
N PHE A 55 -9.89 19.83 -17.67
CA PHE A 55 -8.78 19.95 -18.61
C PHE A 55 -8.85 18.90 -19.72
N THR A 56 -9.33 17.68 -19.45
CA THR A 56 -9.49 16.63 -20.48
C THR A 56 -10.54 16.98 -21.54
N PHE A 57 -11.48 17.89 -21.23
CA PHE A 57 -12.52 18.34 -22.16
C PHE A 57 -12.20 19.71 -22.81
N ARG A 58 -11.12 20.37 -22.41
CA ARG A 58 -10.82 21.72 -22.88
C ARG A 58 -10.21 21.72 -24.28
N GLN A 59 -10.76 22.51 -25.19
CA GLN A 59 -10.26 22.70 -26.55
C GLN A 59 -9.28 23.87 -26.61
N GLY A 60 -7.97 23.61 -26.54
CA GLY A 60 -6.93 24.61 -26.67
C GLY A 60 -7.14 25.83 -25.75
N THR A 61 -6.90 27.03 -26.27
CA THR A 61 -7.07 28.31 -25.56
C THR A 61 -8.48 28.89 -25.65
N SER A 62 -9.34 28.33 -26.51
CA SER A 62 -10.70 28.85 -26.76
C SER A 62 -11.67 28.68 -25.58
N GLY A 63 -11.35 27.77 -24.66
CA GLY A 63 -12.21 27.43 -23.51
C GLY A 63 -13.46 26.61 -23.89
N ALA A 64 -13.66 26.27 -25.16
CA ALA A 64 -14.72 25.38 -25.59
C ALA A 64 -14.50 23.97 -25.04
N LEU A 65 -15.57 23.23 -24.81
CA LEU A 65 -15.53 21.84 -24.36
C LEU A 65 -15.62 20.90 -25.58
N THR A 66 -14.74 19.89 -25.61
CA THR A 66 -14.71 18.86 -26.67
C THR A 66 -14.45 17.49 -26.08
N GLY A 67 -15.00 16.46 -26.71
CA GLY A 67 -14.68 15.05 -26.44
C GLY A 67 -13.63 14.47 -27.40
N ALA A 68 -13.08 15.28 -28.30
CA ALA A 68 -12.17 14.82 -29.34
C ALA A 68 -10.91 14.13 -28.82
N HIS A 69 -10.42 14.52 -27.64
CA HIS A 69 -9.22 13.94 -27.02
C HIS A 69 -9.43 12.46 -26.66
N TYR A 70 -10.65 12.08 -26.27
CA TYR A 70 -10.99 10.68 -26.00
C TYR A 70 -11.09 9.87 -27.31
N ALA A 71 -11.64 10.45 -28.38
CA ALA A 71 -11.70 9.81 -29.69
C ALA A 71 -10.30 9.65 -30.30
N ALA A 72 -9.39 10.63 -30.08
CA ALA A 72 -8.03 10.59 -30.58
C ALA A 72 -7.21 9.38 -30.08
N ILE A 73 -7.52 8.88 -28.89
CA ILE A 73 -6.82 7.69 -28.31
C ILE A 73 -7.13 6.41 -29.11
N VAL A 74 -8.35 6.28 -29.62
CA VAL A 74 -8.80 5.09 -30.38
C VAL A 74 -8.61 5.26 -31.88
N ASP A 75 -8.26 6.45 -32.37
CA ASP A 75 -8.03 6.72 -33.78
C ASP A 75 -6.73 6.03 -34.26
N PRO A 76 -6.79 5.16 -35.27
CA PRO A 76 -5.62 4.48 -35.82
C PRO A 76 -4.53 5.43 -36.33
N VAL A 77 -4.89 6.63 -36.79
CA VAL A 77 -3.97 7.66 -37.28
C VAL A 77 -3.01 8.12 -36.17
N ASN A 78 -3.51 8.24 -34.95
CA ASN A 78 -2.76 8.74 -33.79
C ASN A 78 -2.03 7.62 -33.02
N ARG A 79 -2.20 6.38 -33.43
CA ARG A 79 -1.69 5.20 -32.70
C ARG A 79 -0.18 5.29 -32.43
N ALA A 80 0.60 5.71 -33.43
CA ALA A 80 2.06 5.83 -33.29
C ALA A 80 2.44 6.88 -32.24
N THR A 81 1.71 7.98 -32.13
CA THR A 81 1.94 9.08 -31.18
C THR A 81 1.70 8.64 -29.75
N TYR A 82 0.67 7.81 -29.52
CA TYR A 82 0.29 7.37 -28.15
C TYR A 82 0.83 5.98 -27.78
N GLN A 83 1.48 5.29 -28.72
CA GLN A 83 2.11 3.97 -28.51
C GLN A 83 3.02 3.94 -27.26
N PRO A 84 3.86 4.97 -26.97
CA PRO A 84 4.72 4.95 -25.79
C PRO A 84 3.98 4.79 -24.45
N VAL A 85 2.74 5.29 -24.34
CA VAL A 85 1.92 5.11 -23.12
C VAL A 85 1.44 3.66 -23.00
N PHE A 86 1.00 3.06 -24.10
CA PHE A 86 0.52 1.66 -24.09
C PHE A 86 1.66 0.68 -23.82
N ASP A 87 2.81 0.86 -24.47
CA ASP A 87 4.01 0.06 -24.23
C ASP A 87 4.48 0.24 -22.78
N GLY A 88 4.50 1.49 -22.32
CA GLY A 88 4.84 1.82 -20.95
C GLY A 88 3.88 1.23 -19.91
N LEU A 89 2.58 1.18 -20.21
CA LEU A 89 1.59 0.54 -19.35
C LEU A 89 1.84 -0.96 -19.25
N GLY A 90 2.06 -1.62 -20.39
CA GLY A 90 2.41 -3.05 -20.43
C GLY A 90 3.68 -3.35 -19.62
N ALA A 91 4.73 -2.56 -19.81
CA ALA A 91 5.98 -2.69 -19.05
C ALA A 91 5.76 -2.48 -17.55
N SER A 92 5.01 -1.44 -17.15
CA SER A 92 4.72 -1.16 -15.74
C SER A 92 3.91 -2.27 -15.08
N LEU A 93 2.98 -2.91 -15.79
CA LEU A 93 2.24 -4.06 -15.24
C LEU A 93 3.16 -5.26 -15.00
N VAL A 94 4.09 -5.54 -15.92
CA VAL A 94 5.10 -6.60 -15.71
C VAL A 94 6.00 -6.27 -14.52
N ILE A 95 6.50 -5.04 -14.43
CA ILE A 95 7.31 -4.57 -13.29
C ILE A 95 6.51 -4.72 -11.98
N ALA A 96 5.24 -4.31 -11.98
CA ALA A 96 4.39 -4.42 -10.80
C ALA A 96 4.20 -5.88 -10.36
N LEU A 97 3.96 -6.79 -11.29
CA LEU A 97 3.82 -8.22 -11.00
C LEU A 97 5.09 -8.79 -10.36
N ILE A 98 6.26 -8.50 -10.94
CA ILE A 98 7.55 -8.98 -10.43
C ILE A 98 7.84 -8.35 -9.06
N THR A 99 7.61 -7.04 -8.89
CA THR A 99 7.84 -6.35 -7.62
C THR A 99 6.93 -6.90 -6.52
N VAL A 100 5.65 -7.15 -6.81
CA VAL A 100 4.73 -7.79 -5.87
C VAL A 100 5.21 -9.20 -5.52
N ALA A 101 5.68 -9.97 -6.50
CA ALA A 101 6.25 -11.30 -6.25
C ALA A 101 7.48 -11.22 -5.32
N ILE A 102 8.39 -10.27 -5.52
CA ILE A 102 9.54 -10.03 -4.63
C ILE A 102 9.06 -9.70 -3.21
N VAL A 103 8.09 -8.80 -3.06
CA VAL A 103 7.50 -8.44 -1.76
C VAL A 103 6.89 -9.66 -1.06
N LEU A 104 6.11 -10.47 -1.79
CA LEU A 104 5.45 -11.62 -1.21
C LEU A 104 6.42 -12.77 -0.89
N LEU A 105 7.44 -12.98 -1.71
CA LEU A 105 8.36 -14.09 -1.56
C LEU A 105 9.55 -13.79 -0.63
N VAL A 106 9.92 -12.53 -0.47
CA VAL A 106 11.08 -12.12 0.35
C VAL A 106 10.63 -11.39 1.62
N LEU A 107 9.89 -10.29 1.48
CA LEU A 107 9.55 -9.42 2.61
C LEU A 107 8.53 -10.07 3.55
N LEU A 108 7.49 -10.72 3.01
CA LEU A 108 6.44 -11.32 3.85
C LEU A 108 6.98 -12.47 4.73
N PRO A 109 7.74 -13.46 4.21
CA PRO A 109 8.36 -14.48 5.05
C PRO A 109 9.34 -13.88 6.07
N ALA A 110 10.15 -12.89 5.67
CA ALA A 110 11.08 -12.21 6.58
C ALA A 110 10.33 -11.56 7.76
N GLN A 111 9.20 -10.90 7.52
CA GLN A 111 8.38 -10.32 8.59
C GLN A 111 7.75 -11.39 9.50
N ILE A 112 7.24 -12.49 8.94
CA ILE A 112 6.67 -13.60 9.73
C ILE A 112 7.75 -14.25 10.59
N ILE A 113 8.91 -14.55 10.02
CA ILE A 113 10.02 -15.21 10.74
C ILE A 113 10.55 -14.30 11.88
N THR A 114 10.74 -13.00 11.59
CA THR A 114 11.21 -12.06 12.60
C THR A 114 10.18 -11.83 13.71
N ALA A 115 8.88 -11.87 13.39
CA ALA A 115 7.84 -11.76 14.39
C ALA A 115 7.76 -12.97 15.33
N LEU A 116 7.95 -14.18 14.79
CA LEU A 116 7.76 -15.43 15.56
C LEU A 116 9.04 -15.93 16.23
N ARG A 117 10.21 -15.80 15.57
CA ARG A 117 11.47 -16.41 16.06
C ARG A 117 12.52 -15.42 16.50
N TYR A 118 12.57 -14.23 15.89
CA TYR A 118 13.65 -13.29 16.10
C TYR A 118 13.15 -11.87 16.37
N PRO A 119 12.44 -11.60 17.49
CA PRO A 119 11.85 -10.27 17.76
C PRO A 119 12.87 -9.12 17.77
N ARG A 120 14.13 -9.41 18.10
CA ARG A 120 15.23 -8.41 18.07
C ARG A 120 15.55 -7.98 16.64
N LEU A 121 15.49 -8.89 15.66
CA LEU A 121 15.76 -8.61 14.25
C LEU A 121 14.61 -7.82 13.60
N ARG A 122 13.42 -7.82 14.18
CA ARG A 122 12.27 -7.05 13.67
C ARG A 122 12.61 -5.55 13.57
N ARG A 123 13.32 -4.99 14.57
CA ARG A 123 13.72 -3.57 14.54
C ARG A 123 14.72 -3.29 13.41
N ILE A 124 15.64 -4.21 13.18
CA ILE A 124 16.64 -4.08 12.10
C ILE A 124 15.94 -4.17 10.76
N LEU A 125 15.03 -5.14 10.57
CA LEU A 125 14.25 -5.28 9.35
C LEU A 125 13.40 -4.03 9.07
N GLU A 126 12.73 -3.49 10.09
CA GLU A 126 11.96 -2.25 9.99
C GLU A 126 12.84 -1.08 9.57
N PHE A 127 14.02 -0.91 10.22
CA PHE A 127 14.97 0.14 9.86
C PHE A 127 15.42 0.00 8.40
N VAL A 128 15.85 -1.18 7.98
CA VAL A 128 16.31 -1.45 6.60
C VAL A 128 15.19 -1.17 5.58
N CYS A 129 13.95 -1.56 5.90
CA CYS A 129 12.81 -1.31 5.00
C CYS A 129 12.44 0.18 4.90
N ILE A 130 12.71 1.00 5.92
CA ILE A 130 12.36 2.42 5.92
C ILE A 130 13.47 3.29 5.31
N VAL A 131 14.72 2.85 5.34
CA VAL A 131 15.87 3.61 4.79
C VAL A 131 15.61 4.17 3.38
N PRO A 132 15.06 3.41 2.41
CA PRO A 132 14.88 3.93 1.06
C PRO A 132 14.02 5.20 0.96
N ILE A 133 13.03 5.38 1.85
CA ILE A 133 12.17 6.59 1.83
C ILE A 133 12.88 7.83 2.40
N THR A 134 13.97 7.65 3.14
CA THR A 134 14.73 8.77 3.71
C THR A 134 15.73 9.36 2.71
N VAL A 135 16.03 8.63 1.64
CA VAL A 135 16.96 9.06 0.60
C VAL A 135 16.17 9.63 -0.57
N PRO A 136 16.49 10.85 -1.07
CA PRO A 136 15.84 11.38 -2.25
C PRO A 136 15.99 10.44 -3.45
N ALA A 137 14.91 10.25 -4.22
CA ALA A 137 14.88 9.29 -5.33
C ALA A 137 16.01 9.52 -6.36
N VAL A 138 16.34 10.76 -6.66
CA VAL A 138 17.44 11.11 -7.57
C VAL A 138 18.80 10.61 -7.05
N VAL A 139 19.05 10.73 -5.73
CA VAL A 139 20.30 10.24 -5.12
C VAL A 139 20.36 8.72 -5.17
N LEU A 140 19.23 8.05 -4.90
CA LEU A 140 19.14 6.59 -5.04
C LEU A 140 19.46 6.13 -6.46
N VAL A 141 18.92 6.82 -7.47
CA VAL A 141 19.19 6.48 -8.89
C VAL A 141 20.65 6.57 -9.20
N VAL A 142 21.34 7.65 -8.80
CA VAL A 142 22.79 7.81 -9.03
C VAL A 142 23.57 6.62 -8.43
N GLY A 143 23.18 6.17 -7.24
CA GLY A 143 23.75 4.97 -6.62
C GLY A 143 23.42 3.68 -7.36
N PHE A 144 22.27 3.59 -8.04
CA PHE A 144 21.86 2.41 -8.80
C PHE A 144 22.50 2.32 -10.18
N VAL A 145 22.95 3.42 -10.79
CA VAL A 145 23.54 3.39 -12.14
C VAL A 145 24.65 2.32 -12.30
N PRO A 146 25.70 2.27 -11.45
CA PRO A 146 26.73 1.24 -11.60
C PRO A 146 26.20 -0.18 -11.37
N VAL A 147 25.23 -0.37 -10.45
CA VAL A 147 24.59 -1.67 -10.22
C VAL A 147 23.80 -2.10 -11.46
N TYR A 148 23.10 -1.16 -12.10
CA TYR A 148 22.31 -1.43 -13.30
C TYR A 148 23.13 -1.67 -14.53
N GLN A 149 24.38 -1.21 -14.61
CA GLN A 149 25.31 -1.62 -15.64
C GLN A 149 25.54 -3.14 -15.57
N VAL A 150 25.80 -3.68 -14.37
CA VAL A 150 25.98 -5.13 -14.16
C VAL A 150 24.67 -5.88 -14.40
N VAL A 151 23.55 -5.40 -13.87
CA VAL A 151 22.22 -6.01 -14.08
C VAL A 151 21.89 -6.10 -15.57
N SER A 152 22.21 -5.05 -16.35
CA SER A 152 21.96 -5.03 -17.79
C SER A 152 22.85 -5.99 -18.56
N GLN A 153 24.07 -6.23 -18.08
CA GLN A 153 24.97 -7.22 -18.69
C GLN A 153 24.48 -8.66 -18.44
N VAL A 154 23.95 -8.95 -17.26
CA VAL A 154 23.54 -10.30 -16.87
C VAL A 154 22.12 -10.63 -17.33
N PHE A 155 21.17 -9.70 -17.15
CA PHE A 155 19.73 -9.92 -17.37
C PHE A 155 19.18 -9.20 -18.60
N GLY A 156 20.03 -8.44 -19.31
CA GLY A 156 19.62 -7.61 -20.43
C GLY A 156 19.00 -6.28 -20.01
N SER A 157 18.68 -5.46 -21.01
CA SER A 157 18.17 -4.11 -20.81
C SER A 157 16.64 -4.01 -20.79
N GLY A 158 15.94 -5.12 -20.55
CA GLY A 158 14.49 -5.15 -20.49
C GLY A 158 13.93 -4.30 -19.32
N ALA A 159 12.78 -3.64 -19.53
CA ALA A 159 12.15 -2.79 -18.50
C ALA A 159 11.82 -3.56 -17.21
N TRP A 160 11.55 -4.86 -17.31
CA TRP A 160 11.24 -5.73 -16.16
C TRP A 160 12.35 -5.75 -15.09
N THR A 161 13.61 -5.49 -15.48
CA THR A 161 14.73 -5.43 -14.53
C THR A 161 14.59 -4.29 -13.52
N LEU A 162 13.81 -3.24 -13.84
CA LEU A 162 13.49 -2.17 -12.89
C LEU A 162 12.79 -2.69 -11.62
N ALA A 163 12.14 -3.85 -11.68
CA ALA A 163 11.45 -4.43 -10.53
C ALA A 163 12.38 -4.60 -9.32
N PHE A 164 13.68 -4.81 -9.51
CA PHE A 164 14.65 -4.93 -8.42
C PHE A 164 14.84 -3.59 -7.69
N ALA A 165 15.05 -2.48 -8.42
CA ALA A 165 15.23 -1.16 -7.81
C ALA A 165 13.91 -0.60 -7.26
N VAL A 166 12.83 -0.72 -8.04
CA VAL A 166 11.50 -0.30 -7.58
C VAL A 166 11.05 -1.13 -6.38
N GLY A 167 11.43 -2.42 -6.33
CA GLY A 167 11.22 -3.28 -5.17
C GLY A 167 11.83 -2.70 -3.89
N ILE A 168 13.03 -2.13 -3.96
CA ILE A 168 13.68 -1.47 -2.82
C ILE A 168 12.90 -0.22 -2.39
N ILE A 169 12.46 0.62 -3.34
CA ILE A 169 11.64 1.81 -3.04
C ILE A 169 10.27 1.42 -2.49
N ALA A 170 9.70 0.30 -2.92
CA ALA A 170 8.41 -0.19 -2.46
C ALA A 170 8.44 -0.80 -1.04
N LEU A 171 9.64 -1.18 -0.52
CA LEU A 171 9.78 -1.83 0.80
C LEU A 171 9.04 -1.10 1.93
N PRO A 172 9.19 0.23 2.15
CA PRO A 172 8.52 0.91 3.26
C PRO A 172 7.00 0.88 3.13
N PHE A 173 6.48 0.94 1.91
CA PHE A 173 5.05 0.93 1.62
C PHE A 173 4.44 -0.47 1.80
N ALA A 174 5.19 -1.51 1.45
CA ALA A 174 4.77 -2.90 1.63
C ALA A 174 4.95 -3.40 3.08
N PHE A 175 6.00 -2.94 3.77
CA PHE A 175 6.32 -3.35 5.13
C PHE A 175 5.21 -2.98 6.12
N ARG A 176 4.75 -1.72 6.11
CA ARG A 176 3.84 -1.17 7.12
C ARG A 176 2.50 -1.90 7.23
N PRO A 177 1.74 -2.17 6.16
CA PRO A 177 0.45 -2.84 6.28
C PRO A 177 0.58 -4.29 6.77
N VAL A 178 1.64 -5.00 6.35
CA VAL A 178 1.90 -6.37 6.84
C VAL A 178 2.30 -6.34 8.31
N ALA A 179 3.21 -5.43 8.72
CA ALA A 179 3.61 -5.27 10.11
C ALA A 179 2.44 -4.90 11.03
N ALA A 180 1.52 -4.04 10.56
CA ALA A 180 0.28 -3.71 11.27
C ALA A 180 -0.64 -4.93 11.43
N ALA A 181 -0.80 -5.75 10.38
CA ALA A 181 -1.58 -6.97 10.42
C ALA A 181 -0.97 -8.00 11.39
N ILE A 182 0.35 -8.16 11.38
CA ILE A 182 1.10 -9.02 12.31
C ILE A 182 0.88 -8.57 13.76
N THR A 183 0.94 -7.26 14.02
CA THR A 183 0.77 -6.71 15.37
C THR A 183 -0.68 -6.82 15.88
N ALA A 184 -1.66 -6.71 14.97
CA ALA A 184 -3.08 -6.87 15.29
C ALA A 184 -3.50 -8.32 15.54
N THR A 185 -2.66 -9.29 15.13
CA THR A 185 -2.93 -10.72 15.25
C THR A 185 -1.94 -11.32 16.24
N ASP A 186 -2.43 -12.02 17.26
CA ASP A 186 -1.55 -12.80 18.16
C ASP A 186 -1.05 -14.05 17.45
N MET A 187 -0.06 -13.84 16.56
CA MET A 187 0.50 -14.90 15.73
C MET A 187 1.22 -15.99 16.53
N THR A 188 1.79 -15.62 17.68
CA THR A 188 2.51 -16.54 18.54
C THR A 188 1.53 -17.58 19.10
N THR A 189 0.49 -17.13 19.78
CA THR A 189 -0.54 -18.00 20.35
C THR A 189 -1.22 -18.86 19.26
N LEU A 190 -1.54 -18.28 18.11
CA LEU A 190 -2.14 -19.02 16.98
C LEU A 190 -1.21 -20.12 16.44
N SER A 191 0.09 -19.81 16.32
CA SER A 191 1.06 -20.78 15.81
C SER A 191 1.32 -21.91 16.82
N GLU A 192 1.41 -21.60 18.11
CA GLU A 192 1.58 -22.56 19.18
C GLU A 192 0.38 -23.50 19.32
N ALA A 193 -0.84 -22.93 19.31
CA ALA A 193 -2.07 -23.72 19.34
C ALA A 193 -2.19 -24.67 18.14
N ALA A 194 -1.89 -24.22 16.93
CA ALA A 194 -1.91 -25.09 15.77
C ALA A 194 -0.85 -26.19 15.83
N ARG A 195 0.33 -25.88 16.38
CA ARG A 195 1.40 -26.87 16.54
C ARG A 195 1.12 -27.89 17.64
N SER A 196 0.48 -27.51 18.72
CA SER A 196 0.05 -28.44 19.77
C SER A 196 -0.97 -29.49 19.26
N LEU A 197 -1.71 -29.11 18.18
CA LEU A 197 -2.61 -30.02 17.45
C LEU A 197 -1.88 -30.82 16.35
N GLY A 198 -0.53 -30.81 16.32
CA GLY A 198 0.28 -31.59 15.38
C GLY A 198 0.50 -30.96 14.00
N ALA A 199 0.12 -29.70 13.80
CA ALA A 199 0.31 -29.04 12.52
C ALA A 199 1.81 -28.78 12.22
N SER A 200 2.25 -29.09 10.99
CA SER A 200 3.57 -28.73 10.50
C SER A 200 3.71 -27.21 10.31
N TRP A 201 4.96 -26.69 10.30
CA TRP A 201 5.22 -25.27 10.02
C TRP A 201 4.62 -24.80 8.69
N TRP A 202 4.64 -25.64 7.67
CA TRP A 202 4.02 -25.37 6.39
C TRP A 202 2.51 -25.17 6.53
N THR A 203 1.85 -26.09 7.24
CA THR A 203 0.40 -26.01 7.52
C THR A 203 0.06 -24.76 8.33
N VAL A 204 0.83 -24.44 9.37
CA VAL A 204 0.65 -23.22 10.17
C VAL A 204 0.76 -21.98 9.29
N THR A 205 1.81 -21.88 8.47
CA THR A 205 2.02 -20.70 7.61
C THR A 205 0.87 -20.51 6.62
N TRP A 206 0.53 -21.55 5.85
CA TRP A 206 -0.44 -21.44 4.76
C TRP A 206 -1.90 -21.45 5.20
N ARG A 207 -2.24 -22.20 6.24
CA ARG A 207 -3.63 -22.37 6.68
C ARG A 207 -4.01 -21.49 7.88
N VAL A 208 -3.04 -21.01 8.65
CA VAL A 208 -3.31 -20.21 9.84
C VAL A 208 -2.81 -18.78 9.67
N LEU A 209 -1.50 -18.57 9.39
CA LEU A 209 -0.92 -17.24 9.41
C LEU A 209 -1.33 -16.41 8.19
N LEU A 210 -1.13 -16.90 6.98
CA LEU A 210 -1.43 -16.16 5.76
C LEU A 210 -2.91 -15.72 5.64
N PRO A 211 -3.91 -16.58 5.95
CA PRO A 211 -5.31 -16.14 5.92
C PRO A 211 -5.62 -15.03 6.93
N ASN A 212 -4.97 -15.03 8.10
CA ASN A 212 -5.14 -13.97 9.10
C ASN A 212 -4.44 -12.66 8.69
N LEU A 213 -3.34 -12.73 7.92
CA LEU A 213 -2.60 -11.58 7.41
C LEU A 213 -3.14 -11.03 6.08
N ARG A 214 -4.13 -11.67 5.47
CA ARG A 214 -4.62 -11.35 4.11
C ARG A 214 -4.91 -9.86 3.88
N ARG A 215 -5.47 -9.15 4.86
CA ARG A 215 -5.76 -7.71 4.74
C ARG A 215 -4.48 -6.90 4.60
N GLY A 216 -3.47 -7.20 5.42
CA GLY A 216 -2.15 -6.58 5.32
C GLY A 216 -1.44 -6.92 4.02
N ILE A 217 -1.52 -8.18 3.58
CA ILE A 217 -0.93 -8.65 2.32
C ILE A 217 -1.56 -7.94 1.12
N ILE A 218 -2.90 -7.88 1.05
CA ILE A 218 -3.61 -7.20 -0.04
C ILE A 218 -3.28 -5.71 -0.06
N ALA A 219 -3.22 -5.05 1.10
CA ALA A 219 -2.84 -3.64 1.20
C ALA A 219 -1.37 -3.42 0.76
N ALA A 220 -0.46 -4.32 1.13
CA ALA A 220 0.94 -4.27 0.68
C ALA A 220 1.06 -4.42 -0.84
N CYS A 221 0.35 -5.38 -1.45
CA CYS A 221 0.31 -5.54 -2.90
C CYS A 221 -0.22 -4.29 -3.59
N PHE A 222 -1.32 -3.72 -3.10
CA PHE A 222 -1.90 -2.50 -3.66
C PHE A 222 -0.92 -1.33 -3.61
N LEU A 223 -0.31 -1.07 -2.44
CA LEU A 223 0.65 0.02 -2.30
C LEU A 223 1.88 -0.21 -3.19
N THR A 224 2.35 -1.45 -3.33
CA THR A 224 3.45 -1.80 -4.23
C THR A 224 3.08 -1.49 -5.69
N ILE A 225 1.90 -1.89 -6.16
CA ILE A 225 1.42 -1.58 -7.52
C ILE A 225 1.34 -0.07 -7.73
N THR A 226 0.81 0.67 -6.75
CA THR A 226 0.70 2.13 -6.83
C THR A 226 2.07 2.80 -6.94
N VAL A 227 3.06 2.35 -6.17
CA VAL A 227 4.45 2.84 -6.25
C VAL A 227 5.04 2.58 -7.62
N VAL A 228 4.88 1.36 -8.17
CA VAL A 228 5.38 1.00 -9.51
C VAL A 228 4.75 1.86 -10.60
N LEU A 229 3.42 2.04 -10.58
CA LEU A 229 2.71 2.83 -11.59
C LEU A 229 3.05 4.33 -11.52
N GLY A 230 3.42 4.83 -10.34
CA GLY A 230 3.86 6.21 -10.12
C GLY A 230 5.36 6.43 -10.34
N GLU A 231 6.13 5.38 -10.64
CA GLU A 231 7.59 5.48 -10.70
C GLU A 231 8.06 6.07 -12.05
N TYR A 232 8.59 7.28 -11.98
CA TYR A 232 9.17 8.01 -13.11
C TYR A 232 10.70 8.12 -13.01
N THR A 233 11.19 8.40 -11.80
CA THR A 233 12.58 8.83 -11.59
C THR A 233 13.59 7.75 -11.98
N LEU A 234 13.44 6.53 -11.45
CA LEU A 234 14.31 5.41 -11.79
C LEU A 234 14.21 5.07 -13.28
N ALA A 235 12.97 5.02 -13.79
CA ALA A 235 12.72 4.68 -15.18
C ALA A 235 13.37 5.68 -16.14
N SER A 236 13.20 6.97 -15.87
CA SER A 236 13.76 8.05 -16.70
C SER A 236 15.29 8.05 -16.70
N PHE A 237 15.92 8.02 -15.52
CA PHE A 237 17.38 8.04 -15.40
C PHE A 237 18.07 6.76 -15.90
N LEU A 238 17.39 5.61 -15.77
CA LEU A 238 17.92 4.34 -16.30
C LEU A 238 17.47 4.06 -17.74
N SER A 239 16.83 5.04 -18.40
CA SER A 239 16.36 4.96 -19.79
C SER A 239 15.47 3.73 -20.04
N ARG A 240 14.48 3.51 -19.16
CA ARG A 240 13.52 2.40 -19.26
C ARG A 240 12.12 2.93 -19.55
N THR A 241 11.43 2.23 -20.44
CA THR A 241 10.05 2.55 -20.77
C THR A 241 9.11 2.08 -19.65
N THR A 242 8.31 3.01 -19.10
CA THR A 242 7.26 2.75 -18.11
C THR A 242 6.04 3.60 -18.46
N PHE A 243 4.92 3.37 -17.79
CA PHE A 243 3.72 4.18 -17.95
C PHE A 243 4.01 5.68 -17.79
N GLN A 244 4.76 6.06 -16.75
CA GLN A 244 5.07 7.47 -16.47
C GLN A 244 6.01 8.08 -17.50
N THR A 245 7.03 7.36 -17.98
CA THR A 245 7.91 7.88 -19.03
C THR A 245 7.18 8.02 -20.36
N GLY A 246 6.31 7.08 -20.72
CA GLY A 246 5.44 7.17 -21.89
C GLY A 246 4.46 8.35 -21.79
N LEU A 247 3.88 8.55 -20.59
CA LEU A 247 2.97 9.67 -20.33
C LEU A 247 3.66 11.03 -20.51
N VAL A 248 4.90 11.19 -20.03
CA VAL A 248 5.69 12.43 -20.20
C VAL A 248 5.99 12.70 -21.67
N LEU A 249 6.29 11.66 -22.48
CA LEU A 249 6.49 11.81 -23.92
C LEU A 249 5.21 12.30 -24.62
N VAL A 250 4.06 11.72 -24.31
CA VAL A 250 2.78 12.18 -24.87
C VAL A 250 2.42 13.57 -24.38
N GLN A 251 2.72 13.90 -23.12
CA GLN A 251 2.46 15.25 -22.59
C GLN A 251 3.20 16.36 -23.34
N GLN A 252 4.38 16.07 -23.89
CA GLN A 252 5.14 17.03 -24.69
C GLN A 252 4.54 17.30 -26.07
N THR A 253 3.76 16.35 -26.61
CA THR A 253 3.10 16.45 -27.92
C THR A 253 1.63 16.83 -27.81
N ASP A 254 0.90 16.20 -26.91
CA ASP A 254 -0.52 16.43 -26.66
C ASP A 254 -0.84 16.38 -25.15
N PRO A 255 -0.80 17.51 -24.45
CA PRO A 255 -1.05 17.58 -23.01
C PRO A 255 -2.49 17.21 -22.64
N TYR A 256 -3.47 17.37 -23.56
CA TYR A 256 -4.86 17.03 -23.27
C TYR A 256 -5.07 15.52 -23.26
N VAL A 257 -4.51 14.83 -24.23
CA VAL A 257 -4.55 13.35 -24.27
C VAL A 257 -3.74 12.75 -23.11
N ALA A 258 -2.60 13.35 -22.76
CA ALA A 258 -1.86 12.93 -21.57
C ALA A 258 -2.70 13.09 -20.28
N ALA A 259 -3.51 14.14 -20.18
CA ALA A 259 -4.44 14.30 -19.07
C ALA A 259 -5.54 13.22 -19.05
N VAL A 260 -6.04 12.78 -20.22
CA VAL A 260 -7.00 11.67 -20.30
C VAL A 260 -6.37 10.37 -19.77
N PHE A 261 -5.13 10.04 -20.15
CA PHE A 261 -4.43 8.88 -19.61
C PHE A 261 -4.19 9.01 -18.10
N SER A 262 -3.84 10.21 -17.61
CA SER A 262 -3.67 10.47 -16.18
C SER A 262 -4.97 10.27 -15.40
N LEU A 263 -6.09 10.76 -15.94
CA LEU A 263 -7.42 10.54 -15.38
C LEU A 263 -7.78 9.05 -15.37
N GLY A 264 -7.46 8.33 -16.46
CA GLY A 264 -7.65 6.89 -16.54
C GLY A 264 -6.86 6.12 -15.46
N ALA A 265 -5.60 6.50 -15.23
CA ALA A 265 -4.78 5.92 -14.17
C ALA A 265 -5.33 6.23 -12.76
N LEU A 266 -5.83 7.44 -12.53
CA LEU A 266 -6.48 7.83 -11.26
C LEU A 266 -7.74 7.00 -11.01
N VAL A 267 -8.60 6.86 -12.02
CA VAL A 267 -9.82 6.04 -11.94
C VAL A 267 -9.47 4.57 -11.70
N PHE A 268 -8.47 4.03 -12.41
CA PHE A 268 -7.97 2.67 -12.19
C PHE A 268 -7.52 2.46 -10.75
N GLY A 269 -6.69 3.36 -10.21
CA GLY A 269 -6.23 3.31 -8.82
C GLY A 269 -7.39 3.37 -7.82
N PHE A 270 -8.38 4.24 -8.07
CA PHE A 270 -9.58 4.35 -7.23
C PHE A 270 -10.43 3.07 -7.26
N VAL A 271 -10.68 2.53 -8.45
CA VAL A 271 -11.43 1.26 -8.61
C VAL A 271 -10.71 0.12 -7.89
N LEU A 272 -9.39 0.04 -8.05
CA LEU A 272 -8.57 -0.97 -7.38
C LEU A 272 -8.66 -0.82 -5.85
N LEU A 273 -8.59 0.40 -5.32
CA LEU A 273 -8.74 0.69 -3.89
C LEU A 273 -10.11 0.25 -3.37
N VAL A 274 -11.18 0.59 -4.07
CA VAL A 274 -12.56 0.20 -3.69
C VAL A 274 -12.75 -1.32 -3.75
N ALA A 275 -12.22 -1.98 -4.78
CA ALA A 275 -12.28 -3.43 -4.92
C ALA A 275 -11.60 -4.14 -3.73
N ILE A 276 -10.41 -3.68 -3.36
CA ILE A 276 -9.65 -4.19 -2.22
C ILE A 276 -10.39 -3.94 -0.90
N GLY A 277 -10.92 -2.73 -0.71
CA GLY A 277 -11.71 -2.37 0.48
C GLY A 277 -12.91 -3.31 0.66
N ARG A 278 -13.63 -3.62 -0.43
CA ARG A 278 -14.78 -4.54 -0.39
C ARG A 278 -14.40 -5.99 -0.10
N ILE A 279 -13.27 -6.48 -0.62
CA ILE A 279 -12.78 -7.84 -0.33
C ILE A 279 -12.43 -7.96 1.16
N GLY A 280 -11.88 -6.90 1.76
CA GLY A 280 -11.53 -6.84 3.19
C GLY A 280 -12.74 -6.90 4.14
N THR A 281 -13.91 -6.35 3.75
CA THR A 281 -15.08 -6.21 4.63
C THR A 281 -16.09 -7.36 4.57
N ARG A 282 -16.16 -8.10 3.46
CA ARG A 282 -17.20 -9.13 3.23
C ARG A 282 -17.22 -10.32 4.19
N ARG A 283 -16.20 -10.53 5.04
CA ARG A 283 -16.14 -11.70 5.96
C ARG A 283 -16.45 -11.39 7.43
N THR A 284 -16.50 -10.13 7.84
CA THR A 284 -16.90 -9.78 9.23
C THR A 284 -18.41 -9.93 9.46
N SER A 285 -19.22 -9.92 8.40
CA SER A 285 -20.67 -10.08 8.50
C SER A 285 -21.15 -11.54 8.55
N LYS A 286 -20.26 -12.54 8.32
CA LYS A 286 -20.63 -13.96 8.39
C LYS A 286 -20.25 -14.66 9.70
N GLU A 287 -19.52 -14.00 10.59
CA GLU A 287 -19.13 -14.56 11.90
C GLU A 287 -20.02 -14.07 13.06
N SER A 288 -21.00 -13.21 12.75
CA SER A 288 -21.97 -12.70 13.73
C SER A 288 -23.43 -13.13 13.44
N ALA A 289 -23.62 -14.19 12.65
CA ALA A 289 -24.94 -14.79 12.41
C ALA A 289 -24.99 -16.26 12.88
#